data_c232a90bff217bab13e224f99f327c79
#
_entry.id   c232a90bff217bab13e224f99f327c79
#
_cell.length_a   1.000
_cell.length_b   1.000
_cell.length_c   1.000
_cell.angle_alpha   90.00
_cell.angle_beta   90.00
_cell.angle_gamma   90.00
#
_symmetry.space_group_name_H-M   'P 1'
#
loop_
_entity.id
_entity.type
_entity.pdbx_description
1 polymer ?
#
loop_
_entity_poly.entity_id
_entity_poly.type
_entity_poly.pdbx_seq_one_letter_code
_entity_poly.pdbx_strand_id
1 'polypeptide(L)'
;KCLKPREIRAMNVCIPYEGKSTLINKLAKRSIAQTGNKPGVTKQQQWIKVGKSLQLLDTPGILWPKFEDEEVGKKLSLTGAIKDSIVHLDEVAIYGLNFMIEHDIYCLKLHYNIDVDKDAEILEWFDAIGRRRGLLQKGNEVDYESVIELLINDMRNAKIGTYCFDILKEMKSDL
;
A
#
# COMPACT_ATOMS: atom_id res chain seq x y z
N LYS A 1 -6.94 29.17 42.98
CA LYS A 1 -7.70 27.98 42.50
C LYS A 1 -6.85 27.31 41.43
N CYS A 2 -6.26 26.13 41.73
CA CYS A 2 -5.61 25.30 40.72
C CYS A 2 -6.67 24.81 39.70
N LEU A 3 -6.50 25.23 38.46
CA LEU A 3 -7.32 24.71 37.36
C LEU A 3 -7.04 23.21 37.20
N LYS A 4 -8.08 22.38 37.22
CA LYS A 4 -7.93 20.95 36.90
C LYS A 4 -7.34 20.83 35.49
N PRO A 5 -6.29 20.00 35.29
CA PRO A 5 -5.73 19.82 33.96
C PRO A 5 -6.83 19.28 33.01
N ARG A 6 -7.03 19.99 31.90
CA ARG A 6 -7.96 19.54 30.85
C ARG A 6 -7.37 18.35 30.09
N GLU A 7 -8.20 17.39 29.78
CA GLU A 7 -7.81 16.31 28.86
C GLU A 7 -7.51 16.90 27.48
N ILE A 8 -6.38 16.50 26.91
CA ILE A 8 -5.98 16.89 25.55
C ILE A 8 -6.81 16.04 24.59
N ARG A 9 -7.46 16.67 23.65
CA ARG A 9 -8.18 15.98 22.56
C ARG A 9 -7.40 16.12 21.27
N ALA A 10 -7.07 14.99 20.65
CA ALA A 10 -6.39 14.96 19.37
C ALA A 10 -7.18 14.07 18.38
N MET A 11 -7.17 14.46 17.13
CA MET A 11 -7.75 13.69 16.03
C MET A 11 -6.63 13.12 15.17
N ASN A 12 -6.74 11.84 14.83
CA ASN A 12 -5.84 11.19 13.90
C ASN A 12 -6.55 11.02 12.56
N VAL A 13 -6.05 11.70 11.54
CA VAL A 13 -6.60 11.66 10.18
C VAL A 13 -5.53 11.08 9.25
N CYS A 14 -5.89 10.07 8.48
CA CYS A 14 -5.02 9.49 7.46
C CYS A 14 -5.86 8.76 6.42
N ILE A 15 -5.23 8.38 5.33
CA ILE A 15 -5.80 7.47 4.33
C ILE A 15 -6.02 6.07 4.95
N PRO A 16 -6.81 5.19 4.31
CA PRO A 16 -6.95 3.80 4.74
C PRO A 16 -5.60 3.08 4.79
N TYR A 17 -5.46 2.08 5.64
CA TYR A 17 -4.28 1.19 5.81
C TYR A 17 -3.02 1.74 6.49
N GLU A 18 -2.93 3.00 6.82
CA GLU A 18 -1.74 3.59 7.46
C GLU A 18 -1.52 3.17 8.93
N GLY A 19 -2.19 2.13 9.38
CA GLY A 19 -2.01 1.61 10.74
C GLY A 19 -2.55 2.52 11.87
N LYS A 20 -3.45 3.47 11.55
CA LYS A 20 -4.05 4.41 12.50
C LYS A 20 -4.60 3.73 13.75
N SER A 21 -5.47 2.74 13.58
CA SER A 21 -6.07 1.99 14.70
C SER A 21 -5.02 1.16 15.46
N THR A 22 -4.00 0.68 14.78
CA THR A 22 -2.87 -0.01 15.41
C THR A 22 -2.06 0.93 16.29
N LEU A 23 -1.79 2.15 15.82
CA LEU A 23 -1.12 3.19 16.60
C LEU A 23 -1.94 3.55 17.86
N ILE A 24 -3.25 3.77 17.70
CA ILE A 24 -4.16 4.07 18.81
C ILE A 24 -4.14 2.94 19.85
N ASN A 25 -4.21 1.69 19.42
CA ASN A 25 -4.16 0.53 20.32
C ASN A 25 -2.83 0.44 21.07
N LYS A 26 -1.71 0.69 20.39
CA LYS A 26 -0.38 0.73 21.04
C LYS A 26 -0.29 1.84 22.07
N LEU A 27 -0.76 3.03 21.77
CA LEU A 27 -0.78 4.16 22.71
C LEU A 27 -1.72 3.91 23.89
N ALA A 28 -2.87 3.30 23.64
CA ALA A 28 -3.84 2.95 24.68
C ALA A 28 -3.43 1.73 25.51
N LYS A 29 -2.39 0.97 25.08
CA LYS A 29 -1.93 -0.29 25.67
C LYS A 29 -3.03 -1.35 25.79
N ARG A 30 -3.98 -1.33 24.89
CA ARG A 30 -5.13 -2.27 24.84
C ARG A 30 -5.77 -2.24 23.46
N SER A 31 -6.42 -3.34 23.07
CA SER A 31 -7.14 -3.43 21.80
C SER A 31 -8.54 -2.84 21.94
N ILE A 32 -8.73 -1.59 21.56
CA ILE A 32 -10.01 -0.86 21.60
C ILE A 32 -10.48 -0.53 20.19
N ALA A 33 -9.57 -0.02 19.35
CA ALA A 33 -9.84 0.28 17.97
C ALA A 33 -9.79 -1.02 17.14
N GLN A 34 -10.78 -1.21 16.27
CA GLN A 34 -10.76 -2.35 15.34
C GLN A 34 -9.59 -2.21 14.37
N THR A 35 -8.81 -3.29 14.24
CA THR A 35 -7.70 -3.38 13.30
C THR A 35 -7.98 -4.48 12.29
N GLY A 36 -7.51 -4.30 11.06
CA GLY A 36 -7.62 -5.31 10.01
C GLY A 36 -6.97 -4.85 8.71
N ASN A 37 -6.63 -5.82 7.88
CA ASN A 37 -5.98 -5.58 6.59
C ASN A 37 -7.01 -5.42 5.46
N LYS A 38 -8.09 -4.66 5.71
CA LYS A 38 -9.12 -4.37 4.69
C LYS A 38 -9.60 -2.93 4.82
N PRO A 39 -9.87 -2.23 3.70
CA PRO A 39 -10.42 -0.87 3.74
C PRO A 39 -11.74 -0.82 4.48
N GLY A 40 -11.95 0.24 5.29
CA GLY A 40 -13.22 0.47 5.99
C GLY A 40 -13.42 -0.38 7.25
N VAL A 41 -12.34 -0.81 7.91
CA VAL A 41 -12.40 -1.50 9.21
C VAL A 41 -13.04 -0.60 10.27
N THR A 42 -12.63 0.66 10.37
CA THR A 42 -13.25 1.64 11.25
C THR A 42 -14.47 2.24 10.53
N LYS A 43 -15.66 1.90 11.00
CA LYS A 43 -16.93 2.34 10.39
C LYS A 43 -17.50 3.63 10.99
N GLN A 44 -17.17 3.92 12.25
CA GLN A 44 -17.69 5.06 13.00
C GLN A 44 -16.58 5.75 13.77
N GLN A 45 -16.73 7.05 13.95
CA GLN A 45 -15.85 7.83 14.81
C GLN A 45 -16.04 7.47 16.26
N GLN A 46 -14.96 7.31 17.01
CA GLN A 46 -15.03 7.06 18.44
C GLN A 46 -13.88 7.74 19.19
N TRP A 47 -14.22 8.30 20.37
CA TRP A 47 -13.21 8.83 21.28
C TRP A 47 -12.60 7.70 22.12
N ILE A 48 -11.30 7.58 22.06
CA ILE A 48 -10.54 6.58 22.81
C ILE A 48 -9.67 7.27 23.85
N LYS A 49 -9.86 6.92 25.11
CA LYS A 49 -9.08 7.47 26.22
C LYS A 49 -7.73 6.76 26.29
N VAL A 50 -6.65 7.56 26.23
CA VAL A 50 -5.25 7.12 26.28
C VAL A 50 -4.61 7.69 27.55
N GLY A 51 -4.38 6.82 28.53
CA GLY A 51 -3.85 7.24 29.82
C GLY A 51 -4.80 8.16 30.58
N LYS A 52 -4.24 9.15 31.32
CA LYS A 52 -5.04 10.03 32.22
C LYS A 52 -5.43 11.36 31.61
N SER A 53 -4.76 11.79 30.53
CA SER A 53 -4.86 13.17 30.04
C SER A 53 -5.07 13.29 28.52
N LEU A 54 -5.13 12.20 27.76
CA LEU A 54 -5.27 12.23 26.31
C LEU A 54 -6.50 11.45 25.86
N GLN A 55 -7.28 12.05 24.96
CA GLN A 55 -8.34 11.38 24.19
C GLN A 55 -7.99 11.47 22.71
N LEU A 56 -7.99 10.34 22.00
CA LEU A 56 -7.79 10.24 20.57
C LEU A 56 -9.11 9.95 19.87
N LEU A 57 -9.42 10.73 18.84
CA LEU A 57 -10.54 10.43 17.95
C LEU A 57 -10.07 9.45 16.88
N ASP A 58 -10.59 8.22 16.91
CA ASP A 58 -10.44 7.26 15.82
C ASP A 58 -11.46 7.59 14.73
N THR A 59 -10.96 7.91 13.54
CA THR A 59 -11.79 8.26 12.38
C THR A 59 -11.61 7.20 11.30
N PRO A 60 -12.65 6.92 10.47
CA PRO A 60 -12.47 6.13 9.26
C PRO A 60 -11.39 6.75 8.38
N GLY A 61 -10.56 5.91 7.77
CA GLY A 61 -9.68 6.37 6.69
C GLY A 61 -10.53 6.81 5.49
N ILE A 62 -10.25 7.98 4.94
CA ILE A 62 -11.01 8.56 3.83
C ILE A 62 -10.06 8.79 2.66
N LEU A 63 -10.50 8.39 1.47
CA LEU A 63 -9.88 8.74 0.19
C LEU A 63 -10.83 9.65 -0.59
N TRP A 64 -10.26 10.47 -1.47
CA TRP A 64 -11.07 11.22 -2.43
C TRP A 64 -11.86 10.28 -3.33
N PRO A 65 -13.09 10.61 -3.68
CA PRO A 65 -13.94 9.76 -4.54
C PRO A 65 -13.41 9.67 -5.98
N LYS A 66 -12.59 10.61 -6.40
CA LYS A 66 -11.94 10.63 -7.72
C LYS A 66 -10.55 11.27 -7.59
N PHE A 67 -9.56 10.63 -8.19
CA PHE A 67 -8.21 11.19 -8.33
C PHE A 67 -8.15 11.98 -9.64
N GLU A 68 -7.58 13.18 -9.59
CA GLU A 68 -7.32 13.99 -10.79
C GLU A 68 -6.17 13.39 -11.59
N ASP A 69 -5.21 12.78 -10.90
CA ASP A 69 -4.05 12.10 -11.47
C ASP A 69 -4.21 10.58 -11.32
N GLU A 70 -4.21 9.87 -12.45
CA GLU A 70 -4.30 8.41 -12.49
C GLU A 70 -3.08 7.74 -11.82
N GLU A 71 -1.91 8.38 -11.88
CA GLU A 71 -0.70 7.87 -11.26
C GLU A 71 -0.83 7.80 -9.74
N VAL A 72 -1.42 8.81 -9.11
CA VAL A 72 -1.75 8.80 -7.68
C VAL A 72 -2.65 7.61 -7.35
N GLY A 73 -3.64 7.32 -8.19
CA GLY A 73 -4.50 6.15 -8.06
C GLY A 73 -3.72 4.84 -8.09
N LYS A 74 -2.77 4.69 -9.01
CA LYS A 74 -1.90 3.50 -9.13
C LYS A 74 -0.98 3.34 -7.91
N LYS A 75 -0.34 4.42 -7.45
CA LYS A 75 0.50 4.45 -6.23
C LYS A 75 -0.30 4.02 -4.99
N LEU A 76 -1.48 4.58 -4.79
CA LEU A 76 -2.36 4.21 -3.67
C LEU A 76 -2.89 2.78 -3.78
N SER A 77 -3.09 2.28 -4.99
CA SER A 77 -3.48 0.89 -5.22
C SER A 77 -2.34 -0.07 -4.87
N LEU A 78 -1.10 0.25 -5.23
CA LEU A 78 0.08 -0.53 -4.84
C LEU A 78 0.27 -0.61 -3.33
N THR A 79 -0.05 0.46 -2.58
CA THR A 79 0.00 0.42 -1.10
C THR A 79 -1.18 -0.32 -0.47
N GLY A 80 -2.20 -0.67 -1.26
CA GLY A 80 -3.41 -1.33 -0.76
C GLY A 80 -4.43 -0.36 -0.15
N ALA A 81 -4.24 0.94 -0.29
CA ALA A 81 -5.18 1.95 0.21
C ALA A 81 -6.52 1.95 -0.55
N ILE A 82 -6.52 1.44 -1.77
CA ILE A 82 -7.71 1.26 -2.62
C ILE A 82 -8.06 -0.22 -2.69
N LYS A 83 -9.37 -0.52 -2.78
CA LYS A 83 -9.85 -1.90 -2.96
C LYS A 83 -9.53 -2.40 -4.36
N ASP A 84 -9.00 -3.61 -4.46
CA ASP A 84 -8.65 -4.25 -5.73
C ASP A 84 -9.83 -4.39 -6.69
N SER A 85 -11.05 -4.53 -6.16
CA SER A 85 -12.28 -4.69 -6.96
C SER A 85 -12.71 -3.43 -7.74
N ILE A 86 -12.05 -2.29 -7.55
CA ILE A 86 -12.42 -1.01 -8.19
C ILE A 86 -11.29 -0.43 -9.04
N VAL A 87 -10.20 -1.17 -9.22
CA VAL A 87 -9.03 -0.75 -10.00
C VAL A 87 -8.68 -1.83 -11.03
N HIS A 88 -8.04 -1.43 -12.11
CA HIS A 88 -7.43 -2.32 -13.09
C HIS A 88 -6.09 -2.82 -12.54
N LEU A 89 -6.07 -4.02 -11.98
CA LEU A 89 -4.88 -4.59 -11.33
C LEU A 89 -3.72 -4.81 -12.29
N ASP A 90 -3.99 -5.07 -13.56
CA ASP A 90 -3.02 -5.17 -14.64
C ASP A 90 -2.23 -3.85 -14.79
N GLU A 91 -2.93 -2.71 -14.87
CA GLU A 91 -2.27 -1.40 -14.95
C GLU A 91 -1.46 -1.08 -13.69
N VAL A 92 -1.97 -1.46 -12.52
CA VAL A 92 -1.26 -1.28 -11.24
C VAL A 92 0.00 -2.12 -11.20
N ALA A 93 -0.07 -3.38 -11.65
CA ALA A 93 1.09 -4.28 -11.71
C ALA A 93 2.14 -3.78 -12.71
N ILE A 94 1.72 -3.35 -13.90
CA ILE A 94 2.61 -2.76 -14.91
C ILE A 94 3.30 -1.52 -14.37
N TYR A 95 2.56 -0.61 -13.73
CA TYR A 95 3.13 0.58 -13.10
C TYR A 95 4.18 0.20 -12.04
N GLY A 96 3.83 -0.72 -11.14
CA GLY A 96 4.73 -1.17 -10.10
C GLY A 96 6.00 -1.85 -10.64
N LEU A 97 5.84 -2.69 -11.67
CA LEU A 97 6.97 -3.37 -12.31
C LEU A 97 7.91 -2.38 -13.01
N ASN A 98 7.36 -1.42 -13.76
CA ASN A 98 8.16 -0.34 -14.38
C ASN A 98 8.91 0.48 -13.34
N PHE A 99 8.26 0.86 -12.25
CA PHE A 99 8.90 1.54 -11.13
C PHE A 99 10.10 0.76 -10.59
N MET A 100 9.96 -0.56 -10.41
CA MET A 100 11.03 -1.43 -9.92
C MET A 100 12.18 -1.56 -10.93
N ILE A 101 11.87 -1.69 -12.22
CA ILE A 101 12.88 -1.77 -13.29
C ILE A 101 13.70 -0.49 -13.33
N GLU A 102 13.06 0.65 -13.14
CA GLU A 102 13.74 1.96 -13.19
C GLU A 102 14.60 2.21 -11.94
N HIS A 103 14.11 1.88 -10.76
CA HIS A 103 14.69 2.32 -9.50
C HIS A 103 15.47 1.25 -8.76
N ASP A 104 15.10 -0.03 -8.89
CA ASP A 104 15.76 -1.13 -8.18
C ASP A 104 15.62 -2.49 -8.90
N ILE A 105 16.07 -2.53 -10.13
CA ILE A 105 16.08 -3.74 -10.97
C ILE A 105 16.84 -4.91 -10.32
N TYR A 106 17.85 -4.61 -9.51
CA TYR A 106 18.66 -5.65 -8.87
C TYR A 106 17.83 -6.45 -7.84
N CYS A 107 17.11 -5.78 -6.96
CA CYS A 107 16.26 -6.45 -5.99
C CYS A 107 15.13 -7.24 -6.67
N LEU A 108 14.55 -6.70 -7.75
CA LEU A 108 13.55 -7.39 -8.55
C LEU A 108 14.09 -8.71 -9.14
N LYS A 109 15.23 -8.65 -9.83
CA LYS A 109 15.90 -9.82 -10.42
C LYS A 109 16.27 -10.85 -9.35
N LEU A 110 16.81 -10.40 -8.24
CA LEU A 110 17.22 -11.27 -7.13
C LEU A 110 16.02 -11.98 -6.50
N HIS A 111 14.94 -11.24 -6.23
CA HIS A 111 13.75 -11.79 -5.58
C HIS A 111 13.09 -12.89 -6.40
N TYR A 112 12.93 -12.65 -7.70
CA TYR A 112 12.32 -13.63 -8.60
C TYR A 112 13.31 -14.64 -9.16
N ASN A 113 14.62 -14.43 -8.97
CA ASN A 113 15.71 -15.23 -9.54
C ASN A 113 15.58 -15.35 -11.06
N ILE A 114 15.46 -14.19 -11.72
CA ILE A 114 15.33 -14.03 -13.17
C ILE A 114 16.44 -13.13 -13.69
N ASP A 115 16.76 -13.30 -14.97
CA ASP A 115 17.70 -12.41 -15.66
C ASP A 115 17.06 -11.94 -16.97
N VAL A 116 16.40 -10.78 -16.90
CA VAL A 116 15.73 -10.12 -18.03
C VAL A 116 16.47 -8.81 -18.30
N ASP A 117 16.66 -8.45 -19.56
CA ASP A 117 17.27 -7.19 -19.91
C ASP A 117 16.43 -6.01 -19.41
N LYS A 118 17.10 -4.91 -19.01
CA LYS A 118 16.40 -3.70 -18.55
C LYS A 118 15.49 -3.12 -19.63
N ASP A 119 15.95 -3.19 -20.88
CA ASP A 119 15.25 -2.62 -22.03
C ASP A 119 14.29 -3.60 -22.71
N ALA A 120 14.09 -4.80 -22.11
CA ALA A 120 13.13 -5.78 -22.58
C ALA A 120 11.69 -5.27 -22.44
N GLU A 121 10.79 -5.81 -23.28
CA GLU A 121 9.38 -5.50 -23.18
C GLU A 121 8.80 -5.94 -21.82
N ILE A 122 7.83 -5.19 -21.32
CA ILE A 122 7.22 -5.48 -20.02
C ILE A 122 6.64 -6.89 -19.94
N LEU A 123 6.16 -7.41 -21.05
CA LEU A 123 5.60 -8.77 -21.16
C LEU A 123 6.65 -9.84 -20.89
N GLU A 124 7.90 -9.64 -21.32
CA GLU A 124 9.00 -10.57 -21.07
C GLU A 124 9.31 -10.71 -19.57
N TRP A 125 9.15 -9.64 -18.82
CA TRP A 125 9.27 -9.64 -17.36
C TRP A 125 8.17 -10.47 -16.71
N PHE A 126 6.90 -10.29 -17.15
CA PHE A 126 5.78 -11.10 -16.68
C PHE A 126 5.99 -12.58 -17.00
N ASP A 127 6.44 -12.89 -18.22
CA ASP A 127 6.73 -14.26 -18.65
C ASP A 127 7.85 -14.89 -17.81
N ALA A 128 8.94 -14.18 -17.59
CA ALA A 128 10.05 -14.67 -16.77
C ALA A 128 9.62 -14.95 -15.34
N ILE A 129 8.86 -14.03 -14.71
CA ILE A 129 8.32 -14.20 -13.36
C ILE A 129 7.37 -15.40 -13.32
N GLY A 130 6.42 -15.47 -14.25
CA GLY A 130 5.41 -16.53 -14.31
C GLY A 130 6.04 -17.90 -14.47
N ARG A 131 6.94 -18.07 -15.43
CA ARG A 131 7.69 -19.32 -15.64
C ARG A 131 8.54 -19.71 -14.44
N ARG A 132 9.24 -18.74 -13.85
CA ARG A 132 10.10 -19.00 -12.69
C ARG A 132 9.30 -19.42 -11.44
N ARG A 133 8.11 -18.88 -11.25
CA ARG A 133 7.22 -19.19 -10.13
C ARG A 133 6.27 -20.35 -10.40
N GLY A 134 6.28 -20.89 -11.62
CA GLY A 134 5.41 -22.00 -12.02
C GLY A 134 3.94 -21.60 -12.16
N LEU A 135 3.68 -20.32 -12.42
CA LEU A 135 2.33 -19.79 -12.65
C LEU A 135 1.96 -20.01 -14.13
N LEU A 136 1.55 -21.23 -14.44
CA LEU A 136 1.27 -21.65 -15.80
C LEU A 136 -0.14 -22.21 -15.91
N GLN A 137 -0.79 -21.94 -17.04
CA GLN A 137 -2.08 -22.51 -17.43
C GLN A 137 -1.88 -23.76 -18.29
N LYS A 138 -3.01 -24.37 -18.70
CA LYS A 138 -2.99 -25.50 -19.65
C LYS A 138 -2.32 -25.09 -20.97
N GLY A 139 -1.38 -25.90 -21.44
CA GLY A 139 -0.59 -25.57 -22.63
C GLY A 139 0.76 -24.93 -22.34
N ASN A 140 1.18 -24.84 -21.07
CA ASN A 140 2.45 -24.23 -20.63
C ASN A 140 2.53 -22.71 -20.93
N GLU A 141 1.38 -22.06 -21.02
CA GLU A 141 1.25 -20.62 -21.14
C GLU A 141 1.27 -19.96 -19.77
N VAL A 142 1.80 -18.72 -19.67
CA VAL A 142 1.86 -18.00 -18.41
C VAL A 142 0.46 -17.55 -17.99
N ASP A 143 0.14 -17.78 -16.72
CA ASP A 143 -1.06 -17.26 -16.07
C ASP A 143 -0.81 -15.83 -15.58
N TYR A 144 -1.07 -14.86 -16.45
CA TYR A 144 -0.83 -13.45 -16.17
C TYR A 144 -1.64 -12.93 -14.99
N GLU A 145 -2.86 -13.41 -14.77
CA GLU A 145 -3.67 -13.00 -13.62
C GLU A 145 -2.97 -13.37 -12.31
N SER A 146 -2.49 -14.62 -12.22
CA SER A 146 -1.73 -15.07 -11.06
C SER A 146 -0.39 -14.34 -10.89
N VAL A 147 0.28 -13.95 -11.97
CA VAL A 147 1.53 -13.17 -11.91
C VAL A 147 1.25 -11.74 -11.41
N ILE A 148 0.18 -11.10 -11.89
CA ILE A 148 -0.26 -9.78 -11.45
C ILE A 148 -0.54 -9.78 -9.94
N GLU A 149 -1.33 -10.74 -9.47
CA GLU A 149 -1.64 -10.89 -8.05
C GLU A 149 -0.39 -11.14 -7.21
N LEU A 150 0.50 -12.02 -7.66
CA LEU A 150 1.76 -12.28 -6.98
C LEU A 150 2.60 -11.01 -6.85
N LEU A 151 2.80 -10.29 -7.96
CA LEU A 151 3.64 -9.09 -8.00
C LEU A 151 3.12 -8.01 -7.04
N ILE A 152 1.83 -7.71 -7.10
CA ILE A 152 1.18 -6.73 -6.22
C ILE A 152 1.31 -7.16 -4.76
N ASN A 153 1.07 -8.44 -4.45
CA ASN A 153 1.21 -8.96 -3.09
C ASN A 153 2.65 -8.88 -2.57
N ASP A 154 3.62 -9.18 -3.40
CA ASP A 154 5.04 -9.13 -3.02
C ASP A 154 5.50 -7.70 -2.76
N MET A 155 5.01 -6.73 -3.54
CA MET A 155 5.25 -5.30 -3.30
C MET A 155 4.60 -4.82 -2.00
N ARG A 156 3.32 -5.11 -1.78
CA ARG A 156 2.57 -4.72 -0.56
C ARG A 156 3.15 -5.29 0.72
N ASN A 157 3.71 -6.48 0.64
CA ASN A 157 4.33 -7.15 1.79
C ASN A 157 5.83 -6.88 1.90
N ALA A 158 6.36 -5.93 1.13
CA ALA A 158 7.78 -5.56 1.12
C ALA A 158 8.75 -6.75 0.93
N LYS A 159 8.33 -7.79 0.18
CA LYS A 159 9.17 -8.97 -0.07
C LYS A 159 10.27 -8.70 -1.08
N ILE A 160 10.05 -7.78 -2.02
CA ILE A 160 11.05 -7.34 -2.99
C ILE A 160 11.94 -6.28 -2.37
N GLY A 161 11.35 -5.36 -1.60
CA GLY A 161 12.01 -4.24 -0.94
C GLY A 161 11.00 -3.28 -0.33
N THR A 162 11.48 -2.22 0.32
CA THR A 162 10.65 -1.12 0.83
C THR A 162 10.88 0.11 -0.02
N TYR A 163 9.82 0.65 -0.60
CA TYR A 163 9.88 1.75 -1.56
C TYR A 163 8.99 2.91 -1.15
N CYS A 164 9.44 4.12 -1.50
CA CYS A 164 8.60 5.31 -1.54
C CYS A 164 8.31 5.60 -3.01
N PHE A 165 7.03 5.59 -3.38
CA PHE A 165 6.62 5.86 -4.75
C PHE A 165 6.66 7.36 -5.10
N ASP A 166 6.76 8.24 -4.09
CA ASP A 166 6.93 9.67 -4.28
C ASP A 166 8.42 10.03 -4.21
N ILE A 167 8.99 10.43 -5.35
CA ILE A 167 10.39 10.78 -5.45
C ILE A 167 10.56 12.30 -5.35
N LEU A 168 11.55 12.75 -4.57
CA LEU A 168 11.83 14.17 -4.31
C LEU A 168 11.99 15.04 -5.57
N LYS A 169 12.26 14.46 -6.73
CA LYS A 169 12.34 15.18 -8.01
C LYS A 169 10.97 15.62 -8.53
N GLU A 170 9.94 14.79 -8.31
CA GLU A 170 8.54 15.08 -8.67
C GLU A 170 7.96 16.17 -7.77
N MET A 171 8.31 16.17 -6.47
CA MET A 171 7.87 17.19 -5.52
C MET A 171 8.46 18.58 -5.76
N LYS A 172 9.55 18.71 -6.52
CA LYS A 172 10.17 20.01 -6.84
C LYS A 172 9.58 20.72 -8.05
N SER A 173 8.77 20.04 -8.85
CA SER A 173 8.11 20.62 -10.02
C SER A 173 6.80 21.33 -9.68
N ASP A 174 6.27 21.13 -8.48
CA ASP A 174 4.95 21.65 -8.05
C ASP A 174 5.06 22.79 -7.02
N LEU A 175 6.29 23.31 -6.74
CA LEU A 175 6.59 24.46 -5.89
C LEU A 175 7.17 25.61 -6.71
#